data_abd6efc09f77e3ef75da793d9b89a215
#
_entry.id   abd6efc09f77e3ef75da793d9b89a215
#
_cell.length_a   1.000
_cell.length_b   1.000
_cell.length_c   1.000
_cell.angle_alpha   90.00
_cell.angle_beta   90.00
_cell.angle_gamma   90.00
#
_symmetry.space_group_name_H-M   'P 1'
#
loop_
_entity.id
_entity.type
_entity.pdbx_description
1 polymer ?
#
loop_
_entity_poly.entity_id
_entity_poly.type
_entity_poly.pdbx_seq_one_letter_code
_entity_poly.pdbx_strand_id
1 'polypeptide(L)'
;IAKLKNRNIVTPFNGIIGKRDFSNDIDVSKSSIILNLEDTSVLFVDVDIPETFAPYVKKGQNVDIKFSGNNLKKYSGIVESTASRIDTNKRSLPVRIKLDNPNNELLSGSLLEVTINYNERKSLSILDTSLIMEGDNVYVYKVDKENTVKKIEVEIGLRNQGFIEIKTGLENGDTVVAEGLRKTRPNGKIKPIKYGEKPVSSNWKKKATPKKDSPK
;
A
#
# COMPACT_ATOMS: atom_id res chain seq x y z
N ILE A 1 39.75 -40.58 -24.49
CA ILE A 1 39.62 -39.48 -23.47
C ILE A 1 38.38 -38.63 -23.80
N ALA A 2 38.11 -38.30 -25.08
CA ALA A 2 36.92 -37.51 -25.49
C ALA A 2 35.56 -38.16 -25.14
N LYS A 3 35.47 -39.50 -25.23
CA LYS A 3 34.25 -40.25 -24.87
C LYS A 3 33.94 -40.26 -23.37
N LEU A 4 34.92 -40.06 -22.48
CA LEU A 4 34.73 -40.04 -21.05
C LEU A 4 34.25 -38.67 -20.56
N LYS A 5 34.66 -37.57 -21.22
CA LYS A 5 34.19 -36.22 -20.90
C LYS A 5 32.66 -36.03 -21.11
N ASN A 6 32.06 -36.80 -22.03
CA ASN A 6 30.62 -36.75 -22.30
C ASN A 6 29.77 -37.62 -21.36
N ARG A 7 30.39 -38.29 -20.36
CA ARG A 7 29.65 -39.11 -19.38
C ARG A 7 29.40 -38.38 -18.08
N ASN A 8 30.12 -37.28 -17.80
CA ASN A 8 29.88 -36.45 -16.64
C ASN A 8 29.22 -35.14 -17.09
N ILE A 9 27.95 -34.99 -16.75
CA ILE A 9 27.19 -33.77 -17.00
C ILE A 9 27.29 -32.93 -15.73
N VAL A 10 27.90 -31.75 -15.86
CA VAL A 10 28.02 -30.77 -14.77
C VAL A 10 27.10 -29.59 -15.04
N THR A 11 26.59 -28.97 -13.97
CA THR A 11 25.77 -27.78 -14.09
C THR A 11 26.58 -26.59 -14.58
N PRO A 12 26.07 -25.81 -15.53
CA PRO A 12 26.78 -24.62 -16.07
C PRO A 12 26.77 -23.43 -15.11
N PHE A 13 25.88 -23.38 -14.14
CA PHE A 13 25.73 -22.34 -13.14
C PHE A 13 25.16 -22.91 -11.82
N ASN A 14 25.19 -22.13 -10.75
CA ASN A 14 24.58 -22.46 -9.47
C ASN A 14 23.07 -22.19 -9.56
N GLY A 15 22.25 -23.13 -9.09
CA GLY A 15 20.80 -22.98 -9.13
C GLY A 15 20.08 -24.08 -8.38
N ILE A 16 18.77 -24.03 -8.42
CA ILE A 16 17.90 -25.06 -7.83
C ILE A 16 17.54 -26.08 -8.90
N ILE A 17 17.76 -27.35 -8.56
CA ILE A 17 17.42 -28.46 -9.43
C ILE A 17 15.94 -28.80 -9.23
N GLY A 18 15.19 -28.83 -10.32
CA GLY A 18 13.80 -29.29 -10.33
C GLY A 18 13.66 -30.80 -10.10
N LYS A 19 12.43 -31.29 -10.16
CA LYS A 19 12.13 -32.71 -10.01
C LYS A 19 12.84 -33.51 -11.10
N ARG A 20 13.48 -34.60 -10.70
CA ARG A 20 14.07 -35.57 -11.62
C ARG A 20 12.99 -36.55 -12.04
N ASP A 21 12.75 -36.69 -13.37
CA ASP A 21 11.74 -37.58 -13.93
C ASP A 21 12.28 -38.96 -14.37
N PHE A 22 13.57 -39.22 -14.03
CA PHE A 22 14.20 -40.51 -14.42
C PHE A 22 14.47 -41.39 -13.21
N SER A 23 14.29 -42.70 -13.44
CA SER A 23 14.87 -43.74 -12.58
C SER A 23 16.34 -43.96 -12.95
N ASN A 24 17.09 -44.63 -12.07
CA ASN A 24 18.42 -45.16 -12.42
C ASN A 24 18.27 -46.17 -13.57
N ASP A 25 19.28 -46.29 -14.40
CA ASP A 25 19.35 -47.29 -15.49
C ASP A 25 18.47 -47.02 -16.71
N ILE A 26 18.14 -45.77 -17.02
CA ILE A 26 17.48 -45.40 -18.28
C ILE A 26 18.52 -44.93 -19.29
N ASP A 27 18.41 -45.44 -20.50
CA ASP A 27 19.18 -44.93 -21.64
C ASP A 27 18.73 -43.52 -22.02
N VAL A 28 19.65 -42.55 -21.94
CA VAL A 28 19.39 -41.16 -22.34
C VAL A 28 19.99 -40.88 -23.70
N SER A 29 19.23 -40.25 -24.57
CA SER A 29 19.68 -39.76 -25.88
C SER A 29 20.26 -38.32 -25.71
N LYS A 30 20.92 -37.84 -26.80
CA LYS A 30 21.44 -36.47 -26.81
C LYS A 30 20.37 -35.36 -26.65
N SER A 31 19.12 -35.69 -26.95
CA SER A 31 17.96 -34.77 -26.86
C SER A 31 17.13 -34.96 -25.60
N SER A 32 17.50 -35.92 -24.73
CA SER A 32 16.76 -36.16 -23.49
C SER A 32 16.99 -35.01 -22.51
N ILE A 33 15.92 -34.44 -21.98
CA ILE A 33 15.97 -33.48 -20.88
C ILE A 33 16.21 -34.26 -19.59
N ILE A 34 17.32 -34.05 -18.92
CA ILE A 34 17.70 -34.79 -17.70
C ILE A 34 17.09 -34.18 -16.47
N LEU A 35 17.16 -32.85 -16.37
CA LEU A 35 16.60 -32.06 -15.28
C LEU A 35 16.50 -30.58 -15.71
N ASN A 36 15.65 -29.84 -15.03
CA ASN A 36 15.61 -28.40 -15.15
C ASN A 36 16.47 -27.80 -14.03
N LEU A 37 17.32 -26.83 -14.39
CA LEU A 37 18.10 -26.05 -13.47
C LEU A 37 17.65 -24.59 -13.57
N GLU A 38 17.22 -24.01 -12.44
CA GLU A 38 16.71 -22.65 -12.38
C GLU A 38 17.58 -21.79 -11.46
N ASP A 39 17.95 -20.62 -11.92
CA ASP A 39 18.52 -19.59 -11.08
C ASP A 39 17.39 -18.71 -10.58
N THR A 40 17.05 -18.86 -9.30
CA THR A 40 15.99 -18.10 -8.64
C THR A 40 16.51 -16.98 -7.75
N SER A 41 17.82 -16.68 -7.82
CA SER A 41 18.46 -15.60 -7.04
C SER A 41 17.94 -14.22 -7.43
N VAL A 42 17.47 -14.07 -8.66
CA VAL A 42 16.83 -12.88 -9.20
C VAL A 42 15.54 -13.31 -9.89
N LEU A 43 14.44 -12.67 -9.53
CA LEU A 43 13.15 -12.89 -10.14
C LEU A 43 12.71 -11.65 -10.93
N PHE A 44 11.96 -11.88 -11.98
CA PHE A 44 11.30 -10.82 -12.73
C PHE A 44 9.79 -10.92 -12.54
N VAL A 45 9.20 -9.77 -12.21
CA VAL A 45 7.76 -9.63 -12.01
C VAL A 45 7.23 -8.77 -13.14
N ASP A 46 6.41 -9.34 -13.99
CA ASP A 46 5.76 -8.60 -15.07
C ASP A 46 4.39 -8.12 -14.59
N VAL A 47 4.15 -6.81 -14.70
CA VAL A 47 2.91 -6.15 -14.29
C VAL A 47 2.37 -5.29 -15.41
N ASP A 48 1.06 -5.23 -15.51
CA ASP A 48 0.35 -4.38 -16.46
C ASP A 48 -0.14 -3.11 -15.76
N ILE A 49 0.44 -1.96 -16.09
CA ILE A 49 0.09 -0.66 -15.51
C ILE A 49 -0.96 0.02 -16.38
N PRO A 50 -2.13 0.45 -15.84
CA PRO A 50 -3.12 1.19 -16.62
C PRO A 50 -2.51 2.42 -17.32
N GLU A 51 -2.95 2.69 -18.56
CA GLU A 51 -2.44 3.77 -19.43
C GLU A 51 -2.38 5.13 -18.71
N THR A 52 -3.37 5.41 -17.86
CA THR A 52 -3.44 6.66 -17.09
C THR A 52 -2.26 6.88 -16.13
N PHE A 53 -1.63 5.80 -15.68
CA PHE A 53 -0.47 5.86 -14.77
C PHE A 53 0.87 5.68 -15.51
N ALA A 54 0.86 5.35 -16.79
CA ALA A 54 2.07 5.14 -17.59
C ALA A 54 3.09 6.30 -17.50
N PRO A 55 2.69 7.60 -17.52
CA PRO A 55 3.64 8.71 -17.43
C PRO A 55 4.42 8.78 -16.11
N TYR A 56 3.91 8.13 -15.07
CA TYR A 56 4.49 8.18 -13.72
C TYR A 56 5.42 7.02 -13.41
N VAL A 57 5.48 6.01 -14.28
CA VAL A 57 6.35 4.83 -14.08
C VAL A 57 7.61 4.98 -14.91
N LYS A 58 8.76 4.89 -14.24
CA LYS A 58 10.07 5.08 -14.89
C LYS A 58 11.03 3.95 -14.53
N LYS A 59 11.92 3.62 -15.47
CA LYS A 59 13.05 2.72 -15.21
C LYS A 59 13.87 3.21 -14.00
N GLY A 60 14.27 2.28 -13.13
CA GLY A 60 15.02 2.56 -11.90
C GLY A 60 14.17 2.96 -10.70
N GLN A 61 12.85 3.06 -10.84
CA GLN A 61 11.95 3.38 -9.73
C GLN A 61 11.83 2.21 -8.76
N ASN A 62 11.93 2.50 -7.45
CA ASN A 62 11.71 1.49 -6.42
C ASN A 62 10.23 1.14 -6.30
N VAL A 63 9.95 -0.12 -6.02
CA VAL A 63 8.61 -0.64 -5.82
C VAL A 63 8.56 -1.52 -4.58
N ASP A 64 7.45 -1.46 -3.86
CA ASP A 64 7.19 -2.33 -2.72
C ASP A 64 6.44 -3.57 -3.20
N ILE A 65 6.90 -4.75 -2.77
CA ILE A 65 6.33 -6.03 -3.18
C ILE A 65 5.96 -6.81 -1.93
N LYS A 66 4.75 -7.38 -1.93
CA LYS A 66 4.28 -8.29 -0.89
C LYS A 66 3.93 -9.63 -1.51
N PHE A 67 4.30 -10.69 -0.81
CA PHE A 67 3.92 -12.04 -1.18
C PHE A 67 2.56 -12.39 -0.57
N SER A 68 1.58 -12.74 -1.40
CA SER A 68 0.22 -13.05 -0.95
C SER A 68 0.12 -14.24 0.00
N GLY A 69 1.09 -15.15 -0.04
CA GLY A 69 1.16 -16.29 0.87
C GLY A 69 1.72 -15.96 2.27
N ASN A 70 2.40 -14.81 2.43
CA ASN A 70 2.93 -14.35 3.71
C ASN A 70 2.89 -12.82 3.80
N ASN A 71 1.78 -12.28 4.29
CA ASN A 71 1.53 -10.84 4.40
C ASN A 71 2.51 -10.08 5.30
N LEU A 72 3.33 -10.77 6.08
CA LEU A 72 4.28 -10.15 7.01
C LEU A 72 5.59 -9.74 6.32
N LYS A 73 5.92 -10.37 5.19
CA LYS A 73 7.20 -10.14 4.52
C LYS A 73 7.05 -9.19 3.34
N LYS A 74 7.81 -8.11 3.41
CA LYS A 74 7.90 -7.11 2.34
C LYS A 74 9.23 -7.30 1.62
N TYR A 75 9.18 -7.18 0.31
CA TYR A 75 10.33 -7.19 -0.58
C TYR A 75 10.39 -5.85 -1.31
N SER A 76 11.57 -5.47 -1.74
CA SER A 76 11.77 -4.29 -2.56
C SER A 76 12.26 -4.72 -3.94
N GLY A 77 11.65 -4.17 -4.97
CA GLY A 77 12.06 -4.37 -6.35
C GLY A 77 12.39 -3.05 -7.04
N ILE A 78 12.92 -3.15 -8.24
CA ILE A 78 13.27 -2.01 -9.08
C ILE A 78 12.64 -2.20 -10.46
N VAL A 79 12.03 -1.16 -11.00
CA VAL A 79 11.55 -1.16 -12.39
C VAL A 79 12.76 -1.33 -13.33
N GLU A 80 12.90 -2.52 -13.89
CA GLU A 80 14.00 -2.87 -14.82
C GLU A 80 13.76 -2.26 -16.20
N SER A 81 12.55 -2.42 -16.70
CA SER A 81 12.16 -1.89 -18.01
C SER A 81 10.66 -1.65 -18.12
N THR A 82 10.31 -0.73 -18.98
CA THR A 82 8.94 -0.47 -19.42
C THR A 82 8.83 -0.74 -20.90
N ALA A 83 7.70 -1.27 -21.35
CA ALA A 83 7.46 -1.40 -22.79
C ALA A 83 7.48 -0.02 -23.47
N SER A 84 7.90 0.01 -24.71
CA SER A 84 7.89 1.23 -25.54
C SER A 84 6.52 1.56 -26.13
N ARG A 85 5.55 0.66 -25.97
CA ARG A 85 4.21 0.76 -26.54
C ARG A 85 3.16 0.26 -25.54
N ILE A 86 2.02 0.93 -25.49
CA ILE A 86 0.85 0.51 -24.75
C ILE A 86 0.19 -0.67 -25.45
N ASP A 87 -0.20 -1.68 -24.70
CA ASP A 87 -1.06 -2.74 -25.18
C ASP A 87 -2.49 -2.19 -25.35
N THR A 88 -2.90 -2.05 -26.59
CA THR A 88 -4.22 -1.46 -26.93
C THR A 88 -5.40 -2.32 -26.52
N ASN A 89 -5.22 -3.64 -26.42
CA ASN A 89 -6.27 -4.56 -26.01
C ASN A 89 -6.52 -4.48 -24.50
N LYS A 90 -5.43 -4.39 -23.71
CA LYS A 90 -5.50 -4.29 -22.25
C LYS A 90 -5.56 -2.86 -21.74
N ARG A 91 -5.31 -1.86 -22.59
CA ARG A 91 -5.13 -0.45 -22.19
C ARG A 91 -4.12 -0.28 -21.05
N SER A 92 -3.01 -0.99 -21.17
CA SER A 92 -1.96 -1.04 -20.14
C SER A 92 -0.56 -0.92 -20.73
N LEU A 93 0.37 -0.45 -19.90
CA LEU A 93 1.80 -0.45 -20.17
C LEU A 93 2.41 -1.67 -19.46
N PRO A 94 2.96 -2.64 -20.20
CA PRO A 94 3.74 -3.73 -19.61
C PRO A 94 5.02 -3.20 -18.97
N VAL A 95 5.25 -3.58 -17.72
CA VAL A 95 6.41 -3.17 -16.92
C VAL A 95 7.06 -4.40 -16.32
N ARG A 96 8.38 -4.50 -16.43
CA ARG A 96 9.16 -5.57 -15.80
C ARG A 96 9.90 -5.02 -14.59
N ILE A 97 9.72 -5.68 -13.47
CA ILE A 97 10.35 -5.35 -12.20
C ILE A 97 11.35 -6.44 -11.86
N LYS A 98 12.56 -6.04 -11.51
CA LYS A 98 13.60 -6.92 -10.99
C LYS A 98 13.47 -6.99 -9.47
N LEU A 99 13.49 -8.22 -8.95
CA LEU A 99 13.40 -8.53 -7.53
C LEU A 99 14.55 -9.45 -7.14
N ASP A 100 15.38 -9.03 -6.19
CA ASP A 100 16.44 -9.88 -5.63
C ASP A 100 15.85 -10.87 -4.62
N ASN A 101 16.20 -12.15 -4.76
CA ASN A 101 15.70 -13.26 -3.98
C ASN A 101 16.87 -14.12 -3.43
N PRO A 102 17.77 -13.54 -2.61
CA PRO A 102 19.02 -14.19 -2.22
C PRO A 102 18.83 -15.46 -1.41
N ASN A 103 17.72 -15.58 -0.69
CA ASN A 103 17.41 -16.75 0.13
C ASN A 103 16.51 -17.77 -0.60
N ASN A 104 16.20 -17.55 -1.87
CA ASN A 104 15.30 -18.41 -2.65
C ASN A 104 13.92 -18.66 -1.98
N GLU A 105 13.41 -17.65 -1.25
CA GLU A 105 12.15 -17.78 -0.50
C GLU A 105 10.93 -17.65 -1.42
N LEU A 106 11.08 -16.92 -2.51
CA LEU A 106 10.04 -16.77 -3.52
C LEU A 106 10.29 -17.77 -4.64
N LEU A 107 9.23 -18.44 -5.04
CA LEU A 107 9.26 -19.39 -6.15
C LEU A 107 8.74 -18.70 -7.42
N SER A 108 9.26 -19.12 -8.55
CA SER A 108 8.71 -18.74 -9.85
C SER A 108 7.23 -19.15 -9.92
N GLY A 109 6.37 -18.25 -10.45
CA GLY A 109 4.91 -18.44 -10.45
C GLY A 109 4.18 -18.00 -9.19
N SER A 110 4.88 -17.47 -8.18
CA SER A 110 4.23 -16.90 -7.00
C SER A 110 3.38 -15.68 -7.34
N LEU A 111 2.22 -15.55 -6.69
CA LEU A 111 1.38 -14.35 -6.77
C LEU A 111 1.93 -13.26 -5.86
N LEU A 112 2.25 -12.11 -6.44
CA LEU A 112 2.82 -10.97 -5.76
C LEU A 112 1.90 -9.75 -5.90
N GLU A 113 1.75 -9.00 -4.81
CA GLU A 113 1.14 -7.66 -4.80
C GLU A 113 2.24 -6.63 -4.96
N VAL A 114 2.15 -5.81 -6.00
CA VAL A 114 3.12 -4.76 -6.30
C VAL A 114 2.50 -3.40 -6.03
N THR A 115 3.18 -2.59 -5.22
CA THR A 115 2.79 -1.20 -4.95
C THR A 115 3.85 -0.26 -5.55
N ILE A 116 3.44 0.59 -6.47
CA ILE A 116 4.28 1.60 -7.09
C ILE A 116 3.88 2.97 -6.54
N ASN A 117 4.79 3.59 -5.79
CA ASN A 117 4.60 4.94 -5.29
C ASN A 117 5.00 5.93 -6.38
N TYR A 118 4.10 6.84 -6.73
CA TYR A 118 4.37 7.85 -7.75
C TYR A 118 4.03 9.24 -7.23
N ASN A 119 4.67 10.26 -7.81
CA ASN A 119 4.44 11.67 -7.48
C ASN A 119 4.58 11.96 -5.98
N GLU A 120 5.64 11.43 -5.36
CA GLU A 120 5.95 11.71 -3.96
C GLU A 120 6.15 13.21 -3.76
N ARG A 121 5.31 13.79 -2.92
CA ARG A 121 5.39 15.20 -2.53
C ARG A 121 4.95 15.36 -1.07
N LYS A 122 5.48 16.40 -0.44
CA LYS A 122 4.98 16.81 0.87
C LYS A 122 3.71 17.62 0.65
N SER A 123 2.61 17.18 1.22
CA SER A 123 1.34 17.88 1.20
C SER A 123 0.75 17.96 2.60
N LEU A 124 -0.06 18.97 2.83
CA LEU A 124 -0.83 19.07 4.07
C LEU A 124 -1.96 18.04 4.00
N SER A 125 -2.12 17.25 5.04
CA SER A 125 -3.19 16.25 5.09
C SER A 125 -3.87 16.23 6.46
N ILE A 126 -5.15 15.94 6.45
CA ILE A 126 -5.98 15.78 7.64
C ILE A 126 -6.72 14.46 7.57
N LEU A 127 -7.29 14.00 8.69
CA LEU A 127 -8.18 12.84 8.68
C LEU A 127 -9.43 13.13 7.83
N ASP A 128 -9.87 12.18 7.03
CA ASP A 128 -11.06 12.33 6.20
C ASP A 128 -12.34 12.53 7.04
N THR A 129 -12.34 12.04 8.28
CA THR A 129 -13.41 12.26 9.26
C THR A 129 -13.57 13.72 9.70
N SER A 130 -12.55 14.57 9.44
CA SER A 130 -12.57 16.02 9.77
C SER A 130 -13.37 16.86 8.78
N LEU A 131 -13.79 16.27 7.66
CA LEU A 131 -14.47 17.00 6.59
C LEU A 131 -15.95 17.18 6.86
N ILE A 132 -16.46 18.33 6.50
CA ILE A 132 -17.88 18.68 6.47
C ILE A 132 -18.24 19.02 5.05
N MET A 133 -19.12 18.23 4.45
CA MET A 133 -19.61 18.49 3.09
C MET A 133 -20.96 19.20 3.17
N GLU A 134 -21.07 20.37 2.53
CA GLU A 134 -22.32 21.13 2.43
C GLU A 134 -22.51 21.56 0.96
N GLY A 135 -23.41 20.88 0.29
CA GLY A 135 -23.57 21.06 -1.16
C GLY A 135 -22.28 20.66 -1.89
N ASP A 136 -21.79 21.56 -2.73
CA ASP A 136 -20.55 21.35 -3.50
C ASP A 136 -19.27 21.81 -2.76
N ASN A 137 -19.43 22.44 -1.58
CA ASN A 137 -18.31 22.98 -0.81
C ASN A 137 -17.90 22.06 0.32
N VAL A 138 -16.61 22.04 0.60
CA VAL A 138 -16.00 21.25 1.67
C VAL A 138 -15.44 22.19 2.72
N TYR A 139 -15.75 21.90 3.97
CA TYR A 139 -15.34 22.70 5.12
C TYR A 139 -14.64 21.84 6.16
N VAL A 140 -13.85 22.51 7.01
CA VAL A 140 -13.28 21.94 8.23
C VAL A 140 -13.52 22.88 9.40
N TYR A 141 -13.52 22.33 10.60
CA TYR A 141 -13.51 23.12 11.82
C TYR A 141 -12.07 23.31 12.30
N LYS A 142 -11.51 24.51 12.10
CA LYS A 142 -10.23 24.94 12.63
C LYS A 142 -10.41 25.46 14.05
N VAL A 143 -9.54 25.06 14.96
CA VAL A 143 -9.53 25.49 16.36
C VAL A 143 -8.45 26.54 16.54
N ASP A 144 -8.82 27.71 17.04
CA ASP A 144 -7.84 28.76 17.33
C ASP A 144 -7.21 28.61 18.73
N LYS A 145 -6.27 29.49 19.06
CA LYS A 145 -5.53 29.46 20.33
C LYS A 145 -6.41 29.66 21.57
N GLU A 146 -7.61 30.21 21.41
CA GLU A 146 -8.60 30.42 22.46
C GLU A 146 -9.60 29.25 22.57
N ASN A 147 -9.35 28.15 21.87
CA ASN A 147 -10.24 27.00 21.74
C ASN A 147 -11.60 27.34 21.12
N THR A 148 -11.65 28.37 20.28
CA THR A 148 -12.83 28.74 19.52
C THR A 148 -12.77 28.07 18.14
N VAL A 149 -13.90 27.54 17.68
CA VAL A 149 -14.01 26.83 16.42
C VAL A 149 -14.38 27.78 15.30
N LYS A 150 -13.61 27.78 14.23
CA LYS A 150 -13.93 28.52 12.99
C LYS A 150 -14.20 27.52 11.86
N LYS A 151 -15.28 27.73 11.12
CA LYS A 151 -15.57 26.96 9.91
C LYS A 151 -14.78 27.57 8.75
N ILE A 152 -13.90 26.78 8.15
CA ILE A 152 -13.00 27.19 7.06
C ILE A 152 -13.33 26.34 5.84
N GLU A 153 -13.50 26.99 4.72
CA GLU A 153 -13.63 26.32 3.42
C GLU A 153 -12.26 25.84 2.96
N VAL A 154 -12.22 24.60 2.43
CA VAL A 154 -10.97 23.97 2.01
C VAL A 154 -11.13 23.33 0.62
N GLU A 155 -10.08 23.40 -0.16
CA GLU A 155 -9.97 22.63 -1.38
C GLU A 155 -9.23 21.33 -1.10
N ILE A 156 -9.88 20.20 -1.38
CA ILE A 156 -9.32 18.88 -1.14
C ILE A 156 -8.54 18.35 -2.36
N GLY A 157 -7.58 17.48 -2.08
CA GLY A 157 -6.79 16.78 -3.08
C GLY A 157 -7.00 15.27 -3.04
N LEU A 158 -5.90 14.53 -3.10
CA LEU A 158 -5.92 13.07 -3.09
C LEU A 158 -6.30 12.53 -1.71
N ARG A 159 -7.05 11.42 -1.71
CA ARG A 159 -7.38 10.65 -0.50
C ARG A 159 -6.48 9.42 -0.45
N ASN A 160 -5.82 9.19 0.67
CA ASN A 160 -4.96 8.03 0.88
C ASN A 160 -5.06 7.53 2.32
N GLN A 161 -5.40 6.26 2.52
CA GLN A 161 -5.40 5.54 3.81
C GLN A 161 -6.11 6.28 4.97
N GLY A 162 -7.28 6.89 4.71
CA GLY A 162 -8.06 7.62 5.72
C GLY A 162 -7.59 9.07 5.94
N PHE A 163 -6.60 9.53 5.20
CA PHE A 163 -6.19 10.93 5.14
C PHE A 163 -6.60 11.55 3.82
N ILE A 164 -6.86 12.84 3.85
CA ILE A 164 -7.16 13.63 2.66
C ILE A 164 -6.22 14.83 2.57
N GLU A 165 -5.69 15.03 1.38
CA GLU A 165 -4.84 16.17 1.09
C GLU A 165 -5.65 17.47 1.09
N ILE A 166 -5.11 18.52 1.66
CA ILE A 166 -5.65 19.88 1.61
C ILE A 166 -4.74 20.72 0.73
N LYS A 167 -5.31 21.26 -0.35
CA LYS A 167 -4.60 22.15 -1.28
C LYS A 167 -4.61 23.59 -0.82
N THR A 168 -5.76 24.07 -0.33
CA THR A 168 -5.97 25.43 0.14
C THR A 168 -6.87 25.46 1.37
N GLY A 169 -6.78 26.53 2.18
CA GLY A 169 -7.64 26.80 3.33
C GLY A 169 -7.03 26.49 4.70
N LEU A 170 -5.96 25.71 4.78
CA LEU A 170 -5.23 25.44 6.03
C LEU A 170 -3.75 25.67 5.88
N GLU A 171 -3.08 25.94 7.00
CA GLU A 171 -1.64 26.10 7.09
C GLU A 171 -1.02 24.98 7.96
N ASN A 172 0.28 24.77 7.78
CA ASN A 172 0.99 23.78 8.59
C ASN A 172 1.00 24.19 10.07
N GLY A 173 0.58 23.27 10.94
CA GLY A 173 0.45 23.52 12.38
C GLY A 173 -0.97 23.91 12.82
N ASP A 174 -1.91 24.08 11.89
CA ASP A 174 -3.31 24.30 12.24
C ASP A 174 -3.92 23.09 12.94
N THR A 175 -4.74 23.33 13.94
CA THR A 175 -5.48 22.29 14.65
C THR A 175 -6.90 22.22 14.11
N VAL A 176 -7.32 21.00 13.71
CA VAL A 176 -8.66 20.75 13.18
C VAL A 176 -9.40 19.72 14.03
N VAL A 177 -10.73 19.82 14.04
CA VAL A 177 -11.59 18.87 14.75
C VAL A 177 -11.72 17.60 13.92
N ALA A 178 -11.20 16.47 14.41
CA ALA A 178 -11.26 15.17 13.74
C ALA A 178 -12.51 14.37 14.07
N GLU A 179 -13.03 14.53 15.30
CA GLU A 179 -14.20 13.79 15.78
C GLU A 179 -15.17 14.72 16.55
N GLY A 180 -16.43 14.35 16.58
CA GLY A 180 -17.45 15.11 17.31
C GLY A 180 -18.02 16.29 16.53
N LEU A 181 -17.87 16.35 15.21
CA LEU A 181 -18.36 17.42 14.34
C LEU A 181 -19.84 17.76 14.54
N ARG A 182 -20.68 16.75 14.80
CA ARG A 182 -22.14 16.95 15.05
C ARG A 182 -22.44 17.75 16.33
N LYS A 183 -21.52 17.76 17.29
CA LYS A 183 -21.65 18.50 18.55
C LYS A 183 -20.97 19.85 18.52
N THR A 184 -20.13 20.07 17.51
CA THR A 184 -19.36 21.28 17.33
C THR A 184 -20.16 22.32 16.55
N ARG A 185 -20.19 23.55 17.02
CA ARG A 185 -20.86 24.67 16.35
C ARG A 185 -19.84 25.73 15.97
N PRO A 186 -20.00 26.40 14.82
CA PRO A 186 -19.16 27.56 14.46
C PRO A 186 -19.19 28.60 15.59
N ASN A 187 -18.03 29.21 15.88
CA ASN A 187 -17.80 30.17 16.93
C ASN A 187 -18.04 29.66 18.36
N GLY A 188 -18.24 28.36 18.54
CA GLY A 188 -18.36 27.72 19.85
C GLY A 188 -17.00 27.46 20.49
N LYS A 189 -16.92 27.54 21.81
CA LYS A 189 -15.75 27.10 22.58
C LYS A 189 -15.79 25.60 22.79
N ILE A 190 -14.69 24.94 22.55
CA ILE A 190 -14.53 23.49 22.76
C ILE A 190 -13.41 23.20 23.76
N LYS A 191 -13.43 22.02 24.34
CA LYS A 191 -12.29 21.50 25.10
C LYS A 191 -11.62 20.44 24.25
N PRO A 192 -10.51 20.76 23.55
CA PRO A 192 -9.87 19.81 22.66
C PRO A 192 -9.23 18.67 23.46
N ILE A 193 -9.34 17.48 22.92
CA ILE A 193 -8.66 16.27 23.39
C ILE A 193 -7.83 15.79 22.21
N LYS A 194 -6.61 15.35 22.47
CA LYS A 194 -5.75 14.85 21.40
C LYS A 194 -6.38 13.60 20.75
N TYR A 195 -6.26 13.51 19.44
CA TYR A 195 -6.75 12.35 18.70
C TYR A 195 -6.10 11.05 19.22
N GLY A 196 -6.95 10.05 19.49
CA GLY A 196 -6.53 8.77 20.09
C GLY A 196 -6.55 8.74 21.64
N GLU A 197 -6.71 9.85 22.32
CA GLU A 197 -6.96 9.87 23.77
C GLU A 197 -8.46 9.64 24.05
N LYS A 198 -8.77 8.72 24.95
CA LYS A 198 -10.17 8.53 25.39
C LYS A 198 -10.63 9.75 26.19
N PRO A 199 -11.79 10.33 25.90
CA PRO A 199 -12.32 11.41 26.73
C PRO A 199 -12.48 10.89 28.16
N VAL A 200 -11.98 11.65 29.13
CA VAL A 200 -12.23 11.36 30.55
C VAL A 200 -13.74 11.37 30.73
N SER A 201 -14.33 10.21 31.04
CA SER A 201 -15.76 10.10 31.29
C SER A 201 -16.13 11.03 32.43
N SER A 202 -16.80 12.14 32.12
CA SER A 202 -17.47 12.93 33.15
C SER A 202 -18.47 11.99 33.81
N ASN A 203 -18.24 11.68 35.08
CA ASN A 203 -19.19 10.95 35.92
C ASN A 203 -20.54 11.65 35.84
N TRP A 204 -21.42 11.17 34.97
CA TRP A 204 -22.80 11.57 34.94
C TRP A 204 -23.48 10.88 36.12
N LYS A 205 -23.44 11.50 37.28
CA LYS A 205 -24.32 11.14 38.41
C LYS A 205 -25.74 11.39 37.95
N LYS A 206 -26.46 10.33 37.59
CA LYS A 206 -27.94 10.35 37.52
C LYS A 206 -28.44 10.80 38.87
N LYS A 207 -28.93 12.02 38.99
CA LYS A 207 -29.77 12.43 40.12
C LYS A 207 -31.00 11.52 40.08
N ALA A 208 -31.06 10.59 41.00
CA ALA A 208 -32.28 9.82 41.26
C ALA A 208 -33.35 10.82 41.71
N THR A 209 -34.38 10.98 40.93
CA THR A 209 -35.63 11.67 41.34
C THR A 209 -36.25 10.83 42.42
N PRO A 210 -36.61 11.37 43.62
CA PRO A 210 -37.34 10.62 44.64
C PRO A 210 -38.73 10.28 44.11
N LYS A 211 -39.12 9.02 44.21
CA LYS A 211 -40.51 8.57 44.01
C LYS A 211 -41.39 9.32 45.00
N LYS A 212 -42.39 10.05 44.51
CA LYS A 212 -43.51 10.52 45.31
C LYS A 212 -44.37 9.33 45.63
N ASP A 213 -44.42 8.99 46.91
CA ASP A 213 -45.42 8.05 47.45
C ASP A 213 -46.80 8.66 47.26
N SER A 214 -47.73 7.88 46.68
CA SER A 214 -49.13 8.19 46.60
C SER A 214 -49.79 7.69 47.89
N PRO A 215 -50.55 8.50 48.60
CA PRO A 215 -51.35 8.01 49.71
C PRO A 215 -52.63 7.28 49.22
N LYS A 216 -53.04 6.36 50.04
CA LYS A 216 -54.22 5.45 49.93
C LYS A 216 -55.50 6.12 49.47
#